data_73740d159fbb00da69b6364d94057704
#
_entry.id   73740d159fbb00da69b6364d94057704
#
_cell.length_a   1.000
_cell.length_b   1.000
_cell.length_c   1.000
_cell.angle_alpha   90.00
_cell.angle_beta   90.00
_cell.angle_gamma   90.00
#
_symmetry.space_group_name_H-M   'P 1'
#
loop_
_entity.id
_entity.type
_entity.pdbx_description
1 polymer ?
#
loop_
_entity_poly.entity_id
_entity_poly.type
_entity_poly.pdbx_seq_one_letter_code
_entity_poly.pdbx_strand_id
1 'polypeptide(L)'
;KLYGSYMDGYEQAILVGTALSLAGLGWHWKAVRVLMIVLVAVSLWSISLYQGDLARAEQVFFLKYMISSQTAIMWMCFLYAMSGVAYWAGLLARADGLARAGTGFAWSATAMGFIGLLVRWYESYLIGTDVGHIPISNLYEVFVLFCIVTALLYLYYEGRYATRRLGAFVLLIILAAVWFILWYTFDRGAHEIQPLVPALQSWWMKIDV
;
A
#
# COMPACT_ATOMS: atom_id res chain seq x y z
N LYS A 1 -18.65 -3.49 13.37
CA LYS A 1 -18.97 -3.50 14.82
C LYS A 1 -17.79 -3.99 15.69
N LEU A 2 -16.92 -4.90 15.19
CA LEU A 2 -15.81 -5.48 15.98
C LEU A 2 -14.71 -4.46 16.33
N TYR A 3 -14.50 -3.43 15.53
CA TYR A 3 -13.44 -2.43 15.70
C TYR A 3 -13.96 -1.02 15.98
N GLY A 4 -15.28 -0.83 16.04
CA GLY A 4 -15.89 0.49 16.23
C GLY A 4 -15.63 1.11 17.62
N SER A 5 -15.17 0.30 18.59
CA SER A 5 -14.76 0.79 19.91
C SER A 5 -13.33 1.34 19.95
N TYR A 6 -12.53 1.04 18.93
CA TYR A 6 -11.13 1.48 18.82
C TYR A 6 -10.97 2.72 17.94
N MET A 7 -11.97 3.00 17.09
CA MET A 7 -11.94 4.12 16.14
C MET A 7 -12.72 5.31 16.69
N ASP A 8 -12.13 6.49 16.63
CA ASP A 8 -12.87 7.73 16.89
C ASP A 8 -13.83 8.06 15.73
N GLY A 9 -14.74 9.03 15.94
CA GLY A 9 -15.75 9.39 14.93
C GLY A 9 -15.14 9.93 13.64
N TYR A 10 -13.96 10.52 13.71
CA TYR A 10 -13.22 11.05 12.56
C TYR A 10 -12.63 9.92 11.71
N GLU A 11 -12.00 8.93 12.33
CA GLU A 11 -11.47 7.74 11.65
C GLU A 11 -12.58 6.93 10.98
N GLN A 12 -13.74 6.82 11.62
CA GLN A 12 -14.92 6.18 11.03
C GLN A 12 -15.43 6.95 9.81
N ALA A 13 -15.45 8.29 9.86
CA ALA A 13 -15.86 9.12 8.73
C ALA A 13 -14.89 9.00 7.55
N ILE A 14 -13.58 9.00 7.79
CA ILE A 14 -12.57 8.76 6.76
C ILE A 14 -12.73 7.36 6.16
N LEU A 15 -12.90 6.34 6.97
CA LEU A 15 -13.09 4.97 6.49
C LEU A 15 -14.31 4.86 5.57
N VAL A 16 -15.45 5.42 5.99
CA VAL A 16 -16.68 5.42 5.19
C VAL A 16 -16.52 6.24 3.92
N GLY A 17 -15.94 7.44 4.00
CA GLY A 17 -15.68 8.30 2.85
C GLY A 17 -14.76 7.63 1.83
N THR A 18 -13.68 7.01 2.30
CA THR A 18 -12.75 6.24 1.46
C THR A 18 -13.45 5.04 0.81
N ALA A 19 -14.24 4.28 1.56
CA ALA A 19 -14.98 3.14 1.03
C ALA A 19 -15.97 3.56 -0.07
N LEU A 20 -16.71 4.66 0.13
CA LEU A 20 -17.64 5.20 -0.87
C LEU A 20 -16.91 5.71 -2.12
N SER A 21 -15.78 6.40 -1.94
CA SER A 21 -14.96 6.89 -3.06
C SER A 21 -14.40 5.75 -3.88
N LEU A 22 -13.88 4.71 -3.22
CA LEU A 22 -13.38 3.51 -3.88
C LEU A 22 -14.50 2.74 -4.57
N ALA A 23 -15.69 2.62 -3.96
CA ALA A 23 -16.85 1.99 -4.60
C ALA A 23 -17.26 2.74 -5.87
N GLY A 24 -17.28 4.08 -5.84
CA GLY A 24 -17.51 4.92 -7.01
C GLY A 24 -16.47 4.71 -8.11
N LEU A 25 -15.18 4.67 -7.76
CA LEU A 25 -14.10 4.37 -8.69
C LEU A 25 -14.24 2.96 -9.29
N GLY A 26 -14.53 1.96 -8.46
CA GLY A 26 -14.74 0.57 -8.92
C GLY A 26 -15.95 0.40 -9.83
N TRP A 27 -16.97 1.27 -9.70
CA TRP A 27 -18.11 1.28 -10.62
C TRP A 27 -17.70 1.66 -12.04
N HIS A 28 -16.84 2.69 -12.18
CA HIS A 28 -16.39 3.22 -13.46
C HIS A 28 -15.15 2.51 -14.01
N TRP A 29 -14.32 1.93 -13.16
CA TRP A 29 -13.06 1.30 -13.54
C TRP A 29 -12.99 -0.17 -13.09
N LYS A 30 -13.24 -1.09 -14.03
CA LYS A 30 -13.30 -2.54 -13.75
C LYS A 30 -12.04 -3.11 -13.06
N ALA A 31 -10.85 -2.62 -13.44
CA ALA A 31 -9.59 -3.09 -12.85
C ALA A 31 -9.49 -2.73 -11.37
N VAL A 32 -9.91 -1.52 -10.97
CA VAL A 32 -9.96 -1.11 -9.57
C VAL A 32 -10.97 -1.94 -8.79
N ARG A 33 -12.10 -2.31 -9.38
CA ARG A 33 -13.07 -3.20 -8.72
C ARG A 33 -12.45 -4.55 -8.35
N VAL A 34 -11.70 -5.16 -9.28
CA VAL A 34 -10.98 -6.41 -9.00
C VAL A 34 -9.93 -6.21 -7.90
N LEU A 35 -9.15 -5.11 -8.01
CA LEU A 35 -8.18 -4.73 -6.99
C LEU A 35 -8.84 -4.67 -5.61
N MET A 36 -9.97 -3.95 -5.46
CA MET A 36 -10.68 -3.80 -4.19
C MET A 36 -11.13 -5.14 -3.60
N ILE A 37 -11.67 -6.04 -4.42
CA ILE A 37 -12.07 -7.37 -3.97
C ILE A 37 -10.85 -8.13 -3.42
N VAL A 38 -9.73 -8.10 -4.13
CA VAL A 38 -8.48 -8.72 -3.70
C VAL A 38 -7.97 -8.09 -2.40
N LEU A 39 -7.98 -6.75 -2.30
CA LEU A 39 -7.54 -6.04 -1.11
C LEU A 39 -8.35 -6.44 0.12
N VAL A 40 -9.67 -6.42 0.01
CA VAL A 40 -10.56 -6.79 1.13
C VAL A 40 -10.33 -8.25 1.53
N ALA A 41 -10.32 -9.17 0.55
CA ALA A 41 -10.14 -10.59 0.83
C ALA A 41 -8.79 -10.91 1.49
N VAL A 42 -7.69 -10.39 0.92
CA VAL A 42 -6.34 -10.68 1.42
C VAL A 42 -6.06 -9.97 2.74
N SER A 43 -6.49 -8.71 2.91
CA SER A 43 -6.29 -7.99 4.17
C SER A 43 -7.08 -8.62 5.31
N LEU A 44 -8.34 -9.00 5.10
CA LEU A 44 -9.13 -9.70 6.11
C LEU A 44 -8.55 -11.08 6.43
N TRP A 45 -8.07 -11.79 5.42
CA TRP A 45 -7.37 -13.06 5.65
C TRP A 45 -6.09 -12.85 6.47
N SER A 46 -5.25 -11.87 6.13
CA SER A 46 -4.07 -11.52 6.92
C SER A 46 -4.43 -11.21 8.37
N ILE A 47 -5.41 -10.31 8.60
CA ILE A 47 -5.88 -9.94 9.93
C ILE A 47 -6.38 -11.17 10.73
N SER A 48 -7.08 -12.09 10.07
CA SER A 48 -7.57 -13.31 10.74
C SER A 48 -6.43 -14.23 11.22
N LEU A 49 -5.28 -14.23 10.54
CA LEU A 49 -4.12 -15.05 10.92
C LEU A 49 -3.42 -14.52 12.17
N TYR A 50 -3.52 -13.22 12.47
CA TYR A 50 -2.95 -12.64 13.71
C TYR A 50 -3.66 -13.12 14.97
N GLN A 51 -4.97 -13.37 14.91
CA GLN A 51 -5.80 -13.78 16.06
C GLN A 51 -5.60 -12.88 17.30
N GLY A 52 -5.32 -11.59 17.09
CA GLY A 52 -5.12 -10.63 18.17
C GLY A 52 -3.71 -10.63 18.79
N ASP A 53 -2.77 -11.41 18.28
CA ASP A 53 -1.40 -11.48 18.78
C ASP A 53 -0.38 -11.09 17.69
N LEU A 54 0.38 -10.02 17.95
CA LEU A 54 1.41 -9.53 17.04
C LEU A 54 2.57 -10.53 16.85
N ALA A 55 2.90 -11.32 17.88
CA ALA A 55 3.98 -12.32 17.81
C ALA A 55 3.73 -13.40 16.75
N ARG A 56 2.48 -13.60 16.33
CA ARG A 56 2.15 -14.52 15.24
C ARG A 56 2.70 -14.10 13.88
N ALA A 57 3.05 -12.84 13.69
CA ALA A 57 3.74 -12.39 12.48
C ALA A 57 5.01 -13.19 12.19
N GLU A 58 5.73 -13.62 13.23
CA GLU A 58 6.96 -14.42 13.10
C GLU A 58 6.71 -15.94 13.02
N GLN A 59 5.56 -16.41 13.49
CA GLN A 59 5.24 -17.83 13.64
C GLN A 59 4.48 -18.39 12.44
N VAL A 60 3.59 -17.59 11.84
CA VAL A 60 2.73 -18.02 10.73
C VAL A 60 3.45 -17.76 9.40
N PHE A 61 3.67 -18.82 8.62
CA PHE A 61 4.40 -18.77 7.36
C PHE A 61 3.91 -17.65 6.40
N PHE A 62 2.60 -17.53 6.18
CA PHE A 62 2.06 -16.53 5.27
C PHE A 62 2.26 -15.10 5.79
N LEU A 63 2.12 -14.87 7.09
CA LEU A 63 2.41 -13.57 7.68
C LEU A 63 3.88 -13.24 7.52
N LYS A 64 4.77 -14.14 7.94
CA LYS A 64 6.21 -13.91 7.93
C LYS A 64 6.78 -13.61 6.54
N TYR A 65 6.28 -14.30 5.50
CA TYR A 65 6.90 -14.24 4.17
C TYR A 65 6.10 -13.50 3.11
N MET A 66 4.81 -13.18 3.34
CA MET A 66 3.96 -12.64 2.27
C MET A 66 3.09 -11.45 2.68
N ILE A 67 2.30 -11.56 3.74
CA ILE A 67 1.15 -10.68 3.97
C ILE A 67 1.14 -9.95 5.34
N SER A 68 2.21 -9.99 6.12
CA SER A 68 2.40 -9.00 7.19
C SER A 68 2.66 -7.62 6.58
N SER A 69 2.47 -6.55 7.33
CA SER A 69 2.59 -5.19 6.80
C SER A 69 3.94 -4.94 6.16
N GLN A 70 5.01 -5.27 6.86
CA GLN A 70 6.37 -5.04 6.37
C GLN A 70 6.70 -5.93 5.17
N THR A 71 6.36 -7.21 5.23
CA THR A 71 6.65 -8.15 4.14
C THR A 71 5.86 -7.78 2.89
N ALA A 72 4.60 -7.38 3.02
CA ALA A 72 3.80 -6.92 1.89
C ALA A 72 4.40 -5.66 1.24
N ILE A 73 4.89 -4.69 2.03
CA ILE A 73 5.57 -3.50 1.48
C ILE A 73 6.90 -3.87 0.82
N MET A 74 7.65 -4.83 1.35
CA MET A 74 8.86 -5.35 0.69
C MET A 74 8.54 -6.01 -0.65
N TRP A 75 7.47 -6.79 -0.73
CA TRP A 75 6.96 -7.33 -2.00
C TRP A 75 6.52 -6.23 -2.96
N MET A 76 5.86 -5.17 -2.48
CA MET A 76 5.56 -3.99 -3.29
C MET A 76 6.82 -3.42 -3.93
N CYS A 77 7.87 -3.19 -3.13
CA CYS A 77 9.15 -2.66 -3.61
C CYS A 77 9.77 -3.54 -4.69
N PHE A 78 9.82 -4.85 -4.44
CA PHE A 78 10.35 -5.82 -5.39
C PHE A 78 9.53 -5.86 -6.70
N LEU A 79 8.22 -5.89 -6.61
CA LEU A 79 7.34 -5.95 -7.79
C LEU A 79 7.38 -4.65 -8.61
N TYR A 80 7.53 -3.47 -7.96
CA TYR A 80 7.77 -2.23 -8.71
C TYR A 80 9.12 -2.25 -9.42
N ALA A 81 10.17 -2.81 -8.82
CA ALA A 81 11.45 -2.99 -9.49
C ALA A 81 11.32 -3.90 -10.71
N MET A 82 10.64 -5.05 -10.57
CA MET A 82 10.36 -5.95 -11.70
C MET A 82 9.50 -5.28 -12.77
N SER A 83 8.53 -4.48 -12.38
CA SER A 83 7.71 -3.68 -13.31
C SER A 83 8.57 -2.69 -14.10
N GLY A 84 9.46 -1.95 -13.43
CA GLY A 84 10.37 -1.02 -14.08
C GLY A 84 11.27 -1.70 -15.10
N VAL A 85 11.89 -2.81 -14.71
CA VAL A 85 12.70 -3.63 -15.62
C VAL A 85 11.89 -4.10 -16.82
N ALA A 86 10.68 -4.59 -16.60
CA ALA A 86 9.82 -5.10 -17.68
C ALA A 86 9.39 -3.98 -18.67
N TYR A 87 9.04 -2.78 -18.16
CA TYR A 87 8.70 -1.64 -19.02
C TYR A 87 9.92 -1.14 -19.82
N TRP A 88 11.09 -1.04 -19.19
CA TRP A 88 12.32 -0.66 -19.90
C TRP A 88 12.71 -1.69 -20.94
N ALA A 89 12.68 -2.99 -20.59
CA ALA A 89 12.95 -4.05 -21.55
C ALA A 89 11.94 -4.03 -22.71
N GLY A 90 10.65 -3.81 -22.42
CA GLY A 90 9.61 -3.68 -23.43
C GLY A 90 9.82 -2.49 -24.36
N LEU A 91 10.27 -1.34 -23.81
CA LEU A 91 10.57 -0.14 -24.58
C LEU A 91 11.77 -0.33 -25.50
N LEU A 92 12.87 -0.89 -24.99
CA LEU A 92 14.11 -1.10 -25.73
C LEU A 92 13.98 -2.19 -26.79
N ALA A 93 13.36 -3.32 -26.42
CA ALA A 93 13.14 -4.45 -27.35
C ALA A 93 11.93 -4.26 -28.27
N ARG A 94 11.17 -3.16 -28.11
CA ARG A 94 9.88 -2.92 -28.81
C ARG A 94 8.93 -4.11 -28.69
N ALA A 95 8.92 -4.77 -27.54
CA ALA A 95 8.17 -5.98 -27.27
C ALA A 95 6.95 -5.68 -26.37
N ASP A 96 5.76 -5.65 -26.94
CA ASP A 96 4.51 -5.39 -26.22
C ASP A 96 4.22 -6.41 -25.12
N GLY A 97 4.71 -7.65 -25.25
CA GLY A 97 4.57 -8.69 -24.25
C GLY A 97 5.25 -8.33 -22.92
N LEU A 98 6.48 -7.81 -23.00
CA LEU A 98 7.23 -7.35 -21.82
C LEU A 98 6.58 -6.14 -21.17
N ALA A 99 6.08 -5.20 -21.97
CA ALA A 99 5.36 -4.04 -21.44
C ALA A 99 4.05 -4.46 -20.73
N ARG A 100 3.33 -5.48 -21.24
CA ARG A 100 2.15 -6.05 -20.54
C ARG A 100 2.54 -6.74 -19.22
N ALA A 101 3.66 -7.45 -19.18
CA ALA A 101 4.16 -8.01 -17.93
C ALA A 101 4.48 -6.90 -16.91
N GLY A 102 5.08 -5.77 -17.39
CA GLY A 102 5.29 -4.58 -16.56
C GLY A 102 3.99 -4.06 -15.93
N THR A 103 2.90 -3.95 -16.72
CA THR A 103 1.56 -3.58 -16.22
C THR A 103 1.08 -4.56 -15.15
N GLY A 104 1.25 -5.87 -15.37
CA GLY A 104 0.86 -6.90 -14.40
C GLY A 104 1.61 -6.77 -13.08
N PHE A 105 2.92 -6.58 -13.14
CA PHE A 105 3.74 -6.34 -11.94
C PHE A 105 3.35 -5.05 -11.22
N ALA A 106 3.05 -3.96 -11.96
CA ALA A 106 2.60 -2.70 -11.36
C ALA A 106 1.28 -2.86 -10.59
N TRP A 107 0.29 -3.57 -11.15
CA TRP A 107 -0.96 -3.89 -10.45
C TRP A 107 -0.73 -4.73 -9.20
N SER A 108 0.12 -5.76 -9.29
CA SER A 108 0.46 -6.62 -8.15
C SER A 108 1.20 -5.84 -7.07
N ALA A 109 2.16 -4.99 -7.43
CA ALA A 109 2.86 -4.11 -6.50
C ALA A 109 1.91 -3.17 -5.78
N THR A 110 1.01 -2.53 -6.52
CA THR A 110 -0.03 -1.63 -5.96
C THR A 110 -0.92 -2.37 -4.97
N ALA A 111 -1.33 -3.60 -5.29
CA ALA A 111 -2.11 -4.43 -4.38
C ALA A 111 -1.34 -4.75 -3.09
N MET A 112 -0.08 -5.17 -3.19
CA MET A 112 0.76 -5.47 -2.02
C MET A 112 1.00 -4.23 -1.15
N GLY A 113 1.19 -3.05 -1.75
CA GLY A 113 1.33 -1.80 -1.03
C GLY A 113 0.08 -1.46 -0.20
N PHE A 114 -1.10 -1.55 -0.80
CA PHE A 114 -2.36 -1.34 -0.06
C PHE A 114 -2.57 -2.38 1.04
N ILE A 115 -2.33 -3.67 0.76
CA ILE A 115 -2.43 -4.72 1.78
C ILE A 115 -1.49 -4.39 2.93
N GLY A 116 -0.24 -4.01 2.63
CA GLY A 116 0.74 -3.61 3.63
C GLY A 116 0.25 -2.46 4.53
N LEU A 117 -0.32 -1.38 3.94
CA LEU A 117 -0.88 -0.27 4.72
C LEU A 117 -2.10 -0.68 5.55
N LEU A 118 -3.04 -1.45 5.00
CA LEU A 118 -4.24 -1.89 5.72
C LEU A 118 -3.89 -2.83 6.88
N VAL A 119 -2.95 -3.76 6.67
CA VAL A 119 -2.48 -4.66 7.73
C VAL A 119 -1.70 -3.88 8.79
N ARG A 120 -0.87 -2.90 8.38
CA ARG A 120 -0.14 -2.02 9.29
C ARG A 120 -1.08 -1.21 10.19
N TRP A 121 -2.20 -0.75 9.66
CA TRP A 121 -3.23 -0.11 10.44
C TRP A 121 -3.75 -1.04 11.55
N TYR A 122 -4.01 -2.29 11.23
CA TYR A 122 -4.41 -3.28 12.23
C TYR A 122 -3.29 -3.59 13.24
N GLU A 123 -2.05 -3.79 12.77
CA GLU A 123 -0.91 -4.05 13.65
C GLU A 123 -0.67 -2.92 14.66
N SER A 124 -0.87 -1.65 14.27
CA SER A 124 -0.71 -0.51 15.17
C SER A 124 -1.66 -0.59 16.38
N TYR A 125 -2.90 -1.06 16.19
CA TYR A 125 -3.84 -1.29 17.28
C TYR A 125 -3.52 -2.51 18.15
N LEU A 126 -2.82 -3.51 17.60
CA LEU A 126 -2.34 -4.65 18.38
C LEU A 126 -1.18 -4.28 19.32
N ILE A 127 -0.39 -3.27 18.97
CA ILE A 127 0.69 -2.76 19.84
C ILE A 127 0.08 -2.05 21.04
N GLY A 128 -0.94 -1.25 20.83
CA GLY A 128 -1.65 -0.52 21.88
C GLY A 128 -2.70 0.42 21.32
N THR A 129 -3.74 0.67 22.09
CA THR A 129 -4.80 1.61 21.71
C THR A 129 -4.28 3.04 21.53
N ASP A 130 -3.24 3.41 22.28
CA ASP A 130 -2.58 4.72 22.21
C ASP A 130 -1.62 4.84 21.01
N VAL A 131 -1.23 3.70 20.42
CA VAL A 131 -0.33 3.61 19.26
C VAL A 131 -1.12 3.50 17.97
N GLY A 132 -2.38 3.00 18.04
CA GLY A 132 -3.25 2.81 16.88
C GLY A 132 -3.54 4.10 16.14
N HIS A 133 -3.16 4.15 14.85
CA HIS A 133 -3.40 5.30 13.98
C HIS A 133 -3.47 4.89 12.51
N ILE A 134 -4.04 5.76 11.68
CA ILE A 134 -4.06 5.57 10.22
C ILE A 134 -2.62 5.59 9.69
N PRO A 135 -2.22 4.64 8.81
CA PRO A 135 -0.84 4.47 8.36
C PRO A 135 -0.42 5.50 7.31
N ILE A 136 -0.48 6.78 7.66
CA ILE A 136 -0.01 7.94 6.90
C ILE A 136 0.68 8.96 7.83
N SER A 137 1.12 8.51 8.99
CA SER A 137 1.61 9.36 10.07
C SER A 137 3.13 9.58 10.05
N ASN A 138 3.86 8.76 9.34
CA ASN A 138 5.30 8.90 9.20
C ASN A 138 5.73 8.93 7.74
N LEU A 139 6.95 9.41 7.50
CA LEU A 139 7.51 9.58 6.17
C LEU A 139 7.58 8.27 5.37
N TYR A 140 7.83 7.14 6.04
CA TYR A 140 7.84 5.81 5.42
C TYR A 140 6.49 5.48 4.81
N GLU A 141 5.41 5.64 5.55
CA GLU A 141 4.04 5.36 5.13
C GLU A 141 3.59 6.30 4.00
N VAL A 142 3.95 7.57 4.11
CA VAL A 142 3.68 8.58 3.07
C VAL A 142 4.37 8.22 1.76
N PHE A 143 5.62 7.74 1.78
CA PHE A 143 6.30 7.31 0.55
C PHE A 143 5.70 6.02 -0.03
N VAL A 144 5.23 5.09 0.80
CA VAL A 144 4.47 3.92 0.34
C VAL A 144 3.18 4.36 -0.37
N LEU A 145 2.42 5.28 0.24
CA LEU A 145 1.21 5.83 -0.35
C LEU A 145 1.51 6.60 -1.65
N PHE A 146 2.59 7.37 -1.70
CA PHE A 146 3.04 8.06 -2.90
C PHE A 146 3.29 7.09 -4.07
N CYS A 147 3.98 5.96 -3.82
CA CYS A 147 4.19 4.92 -4.84
C CYS A 147 2.85 4.37 -5.36
N ILE A 148 1.92 4.06 -4.45
CA ILE A 148 0.60 3.51 -4.77
C ILE A 148 -0.20 4.50 -5.63
N VAL A 149 -0.32 5.75 -5.20
CA VAL A 149 -1.11 6.79 -5.90
C VAL A 149 -0.51 7.08 -7.27
N THR A 150 0.82 7.22 -7.36
CA THR A 150 1.52 7.46 -8.63
C THR A 150 1.32 6.30 -9.61
N ALA A 151 1.40 5.05 -9.12
CA ALA A 151 1.15 3.87 -9.93
C ALA A 151 -0.31 3.79 -10.40
N LEU A 152 -1.29 4.06 -9.52
CA LEU A 152 -2.72 4.06 -9.90
C LEU A 152 -3.03 5.11 -10.96
N LEU A 153 -2.51 6.32 -10.80
CA LEU A 153 -2.66 7.38 -11.80
C LEU A 153 -2.08 6.94 -13.15
N TYR A 154 -0.87 6.39 -13.13
CA TYR A 154 -0.25 5.88 -14.35
C TYR A 154 -1.08 4.76 -15.00
N LEU A 155 -1.51 3.75 -14.23
CA LEU A 155 -2.30 2.61 -14.70
C LEU A 155 -3.67 3.05 -15.26
N TYR A 156 -4.26 4.11 -14.69
CA TYR A 156 -5.45 4.74 -15.24
C TYR A 156 -5.19 5.31 -16.64
N TYR A 157 -4.13 6.12 -16.77
CA TYR A 157 -3.77 6.74 -18.05
C TYR A 157 -3.30 5.69 -19.07
N GLU A 158 -2.55 4.66 -18.65
CA GLU A 158 -2.18 3.55 -19.52
C GLU A 158 -3.42 2.86 -20.11
N GLY A 159 -4.41 2.55 -19.25
CA GLY A 159 -5.66 1.94 -19.69
C GLY A 159 -6.51 2.84 -20.57
N ARG A 160 -6.51 4.16 -20.29
CA ARG A 160 -7.33 5.14 -21.01
C ARG A 160 -6.78 5.48 -22.40
N TYR A 161 -5.46 5.58 -22.53
CA TYR A 161 -4.78 6.01 -23.77
C TYR A 161 -4.05 4.89 -24.49
N ALA A 162 -4.12 3.66 -23.98
CA ALA A 162 -3.44 2.47 -24.52
C ALA A 162 -1.93 2.68 -24.76
N THR A 163 -1.28 3.51 -23.93
CA THR A 163 0.14 3.82 -24.06
C THR A 163 0.95 3.24 -22.89
N ARG A 164 1.85 2.29 -23.19
CA ARG A 164 2.75 1.68 -22.21
C ARG A 164 4.15 2.31 -22.18
N ARG A 165 4.43 3.19 -23.14
CA ARG A 165 5.77 3.81 -23.26
C ARG A 165 6.12 4.71 -22.09
N LEU A 166 5.12 5.37 -21.50
CA LEU A 166 5.31 6.22 -20.34
C LEU A 166 5.64 5.42 -19.06
N GLY A 167 5.29 4.12 -19.02
CA GLY A 167 5.54 3.25 -17.87
C GLY A 167 7.01 3.22 -17.45
N ALA A 168 7.92 3.14 -18.41
CA ALA A 168 9.35 3.15 -18.14
C ALA A 168 9.78 4.41 -17.35
N PHE A 169 9.24 5.59 -17.69
CA PHE A 169 9.60 6.86 -17.04
C PHE A 169 8.89 7.05 -15.70
N VAL A 170 7.61 6.70 -15.61
CA VAL A 170 6.85 6.80 -14.34
C VAL A 170 7.42 5.84 -13.31
N LEU A 171 7.78 4.63 -13.73
CA LEU A 171 8.43 3.66 -12.83
C LEU A 171 9.81 4.12 -12.33
N LEU A 172 10.54 4.98 -13.05
CA LEU A 172 11.76 5.58 -12.52
C LEU A 172 11.48 6.46 -11.29
N ILE A 173 10.40 7.24 -11.33
CA ILE A 173 9.99 8.08 -10.19
C ILE A 173 9.61 7.19 -9.01
N ILE A 174 8.80 6.15 -9.27
CA ILE A 174 8.40 5.19 -8.24
C ILE A 174 9.64 4.46 -7.67
N LEU A 175 10.60 4.06 -8.52
CA LEU A 175 11.82 3.39 -8.07
C LEU A 175 12.72 4.29 -7.23
N ALA A 176 12.76 5.59 -7.50
CA ALA A 176 13.45 6.53 -6.63
C ALA A 176 12.82 6.57 -5.22
N ALA A 177 11.48 6.58 -5.15
CA ALA A 177 10.76 6.49 -3.87
C ALA A 177 10.95 5.12 -3.19
N VAL A 178 10.92 4.02 -3.95
CA VAL A 178 11.22 2.65 -3.45
C VAL A 178 12.64 2.59 -2.87
N TRP A 179 13.62 3.17 -3.57
CA TRP A 179 15.00 3.23 -3.06
C TRP A 179 15.07 3.98 -1.73
N PHE A 180 14.34 5.11 -1.62
CA PHE A 180 14.25 5.84 -0.36
C PHE A 180 13.60 4.98 0.75
N ILE A 181 12.49 4.29 0.46
CA ILE A 181 11.82 3.40 1.42
C ILE A 181 12.79 2.32 1.93
N LEU A 182 13.54 1.67 1.03
CA LEU A 182 14.50 0.63 1.39
C LEU A 182 15.64 1.18 2.23
N TRP A 183 16.25 2.29 1.81
CA TRP A 183 17.28 2.95 2.60
C TRP A 183 16.77 3.33 4.00
N TYR A 184 15.59 3.94 4.07
CA TYR A 184 14.99 4.39 5.34
C TYR A 184 14.60 3.22 6.25
N THR A 185 14.25 2.07 5.67
CA THR A 185 13.99 0.83 6.40
C THR A 185 15.27 0.24 7.00
N PHE A 186 16.33 0.11 6.19
CA PHE A 186 17.55 -0.58 6.62
C PHE A 186 18.48 0.29 7.47
N ASP A 187 18.56 1.59 7.18
CA ASP A 187 19.45 2.52 7.87
C ASP A 187 18.82 3.10 9.16
N ARG A 188 17.53 3.39 9.13
CA ARG A 188 16.81 4.09 10.21
C ARG A 188 15.80 3.22 10.97
N GLY A 189 15.57 1.99 10.57
CA GLY A 189 14.55 1.14 11.19
C GLY A 189 13.13 1.71 11.08
N ALA A 190 12.87 2.56 10.07
CA ALA A 190 11.64 3.34 9.93
C ALA A 190 10.37 2.51 9.68
N HIS A 191 10.53 1.21 9.46
CA HIS A 191 9.42 0.26 9.36
C HIS A 191 8.76 -0.04 10.71
N GLU A 192 9.43 0.23 11.82
CA GLU A 192 8.84 0.06 13.15
C GLU A 192 7.65 0.99 13.34
N ILE A 193 6.58 0.45 13.93
CA ILE A 193 5.39 1.23 14.27
C ILE A 193 5.68 1.94 15.59
N GLN A 194 5.75 3.27 15.55
CA GLN A 194 5.98 4.10 16.72
C GLN A 194 4.70 4.87 17.08
N PRO A 195 4.47 5.19 18.37
CA PRO A 195 3.36 6.04 18.77
C PRO A 195 3.47 7.42 18.09
N LEU A 196 2.32 8.00 17.78
CA LEU A 196 2.26 9.35 17.22
C LEU A 196 2.99 10.33 18.13
N VAL A 197 3.84 11.18 17.54
CA VAL A 197 4.44 12.30 18.27
C VAL A 197 3.32 13.17 18.87
N PRO A 198 3.49 13.70 20.10
CA PRO A 198 2.43 14.46 20.80
C PRO A 198 1.83 15.59 19.96
N ALA A 199 2.62 16.20 19.08
CA ALA A 199 2.14 17.24 18.18
C ALA A 199 1.06 16.74 17.20
N LEU A 200 1.16 15.49 16.73
CA LEU A 200 0.21 14.85 15.81
C LEU A 200 -1.00 14.23 16.53
N GLN A 201 -0.99 14.16 17.84
CA GLN A 201 -2.13 13.71 18.65
C GLN A 201 -3.19 14.81 18.83
N SER A 202 -2.87 16.07 18.49
CA SER A 202 -3.80 17.19 18.55
C SER A 202 -4.95 16.99 17.56
N TRP A 203 -6.19 17.23 18.01
CA TRP A 203 -7.40 17.16 17.20
C TRP A 203 -7.32 18.05 15.95
N TRP A 204 -6.71 19.23 16.06
CA TRP A 204 -6.53 20.18 14.96
C TRP A 204 -5.57 19.65 13.87
N MET A 205 -4.50 18.95 14.24
CA MET A 205 -3.55 18.38 13.29
C MET A 205 -4.16 17.25 12.45
N LYS A 206 -5.20 16.59 12.94
CA LYS A 206 -5.94 15.57 12.16
C LYS A 206 -6.75 16.17 11.00
N ILE A 207 -6.98 17.48 11.01
CA ILE A 207 -7.73 18.20 9.95
C ILE A 207 -6.78 18.88 8.96
N ASP A 208 -5.60 19.32 9.42
CA ASP A 208 -4.65 20.12 8.62
C ASP A 208 -3.63 19.25 7.84
N VAL A 209 -3.63 17.93 8.04
CA VAL A 209 -2.79 16.98 7.30
C VAL A 209 -3.65 16.17 6.35
#